data_5f6d0c171cba84a0baf88946093d09f2
#
_entry.id   5f6d0c171cba84a0baf88946093d09f2
#
_cell.length_a   1.000
_cell.length_b   1.000
_cell.length_c   1.000
_cell.angle_alpha   90.00
_cell.angle_beta   90.00
_cell.angle_gamma   90.00
#
_symmetry.space_group_name_H-M   'P 1'
#
loop_
_entity.id
_entity.type
_entity.pdbx_description
1 polymer ?
#
loop_
_entity_poly.entity_id
_entity_poly.type
_entity_poly.pdbx_seq_one_letter_code
_entity_poly.pdbx_strand_id
1 'polypeptide(L)'
;MGGSESGGDHVELFTDGACRGNPGPGGWGALLRFGDHEKSLWGSDADTTNNRMELMAAIEALRAINRPCTVILTTDSQYVRRGMTEWLSRWRANNWKTANKKPVKNVDLWQALYEETKRHDVTWRWVKGHSGHRENEMADELANRAIDEMLAAP
;
A
#
# COMPACT_ATOMS: atom_id res chain seq x y z
N MET A 1 17.14 -9.63 25.36
CA MET A 1 16.70 -9.34 24.96
C MET A 1 15.89 -9.19 24.41
N GLY A 2 15.90 -9.68 24.63
CA GLY A 2 15.13 -9.72 23.88
C GLY A 2 14.33 -8.88 23.45
N GLY A 3 13.71 -8.73 23.76
CA GLY A 3 12.75 -8.05 23.27
C GLY A 3 13.09 -6.99 22.60
N SER A 4 13.79 -6.58 23.04
CA SER A 4 14.05 -5.59 22.41
C SER A 4 14.46 -5.93 21.23
N GLU A 5 15.00 -6.82 21.24
CA GLU A 5 15.32 -7.17 20.15
C GLU A 5 14.38 -7.31 19.21
N SER A 6 13.42 -7.63 19.54
CA SER A 6 12.36 -7.69 18.64
C SER A 6 12.11 -6.37 18.02
N GLY A 7 12.38 -5.32 18.69
CA GLY A 7 12.19 -4.00 18.14
C GLY A 7 13.08 -3.70 16.97
N GLY A 8 14.21 -4.41 16.83
CA GLY A 8 15.13 -4.15 15.76
C GLY A 8 14.60 -4.48 14.38
N ASP A 9 13.61 -5.36 14.31
CA ASP A 9 13.05 -5.77 13.02
C ASP A 9 11.65 -5.22 12.77
N HIS A 10 11.25 -4.25 13.56
CA HIS A 10 9.94 -3.65 13.46
C HIS A 10 9.97 -2.44 12.52
N VAL A 11 9.14 -2.48 11.50
CA VAL A 11 9.04 -1.39 10.52
C VAL A 11 7.62 -0.88 10.48
N GLU A 12 7.46 0.43 10.46
CA GLU A 12 6.15 1.04 10.27
C GLU A 12 6.06 1.60 8.86
N LEU A 13 4.95 1.31 8.19
CA LEU A 13 4.66 1.83 6.85
C LEU A 13 3.36 2.60 6.89
N PHE A 14 3.35 3.74 6.17
CA PHE A 14 2.15 4.57 6.03
C PHE A 14 1.97 4.80 4.53
N THR A 15 0.85 4.39 3.97
CA THR A 15 0.66 4.35 2.52
C THR A 15 -0.62 5.06 2.11
N ASP A 16 -0.60 5.65 0.92
CA ASP A 16 -1.78 6.29 0.35
C ASP A 16 -1.69 6.30 -1.16
N GLY A 17 -2.84 6.40 -1.82
CA GLY A 17 -2.94 6.51 -3.25
C GLY A 17 -3.91 7.61 -3.64
N ALA A 18 -3.67 8.21 -4.80
CA ALA A 18 -4.50 9.30 -5.31
C ALA A 18 -4.63 9.17 -6.83
N CYS A 19 -5.73 9.68 -7.36
CA CYS A 19 -5.95 9.67 -8.79
C CYS A 19 -6.77 10.89 -9.17
N ARG A 20 -6.35 11.60 -10.22
CA ARG A 20 -7.03 12.78 -10.73
C ARG A 20 -7.84 12.38 -11.96
N GLY A 21 -9.18 12.20 -11.73
CA GLY A 21 -10.00 11.50 -12.68
C GLY A 21 -9.86 9.98 -12.41
N ASN A 22 -10.90 9.24 -12.56
CA ASN A 22 -10.87 7.83 -12.18
C ASN A 22 -11.56 7.00 -13.27
N PRO A 23 -10.84 6.60 -14.33
CA PRO A 23 -9.37 6.57 -14.49
C PRO A 23 -8.76 7.92 -14.87
N GLY A 24 -7.46 8.01 -14.68
CA GLY A 24 -6.69 9.22 -15.00
C GLY A 24 -5.29 9.13 -14.42
N PRO A 25 -4.55 10.26 -14.41
CA PRO A 25 -3.22 10.26 -13.81
C PRO A 25 -3.31 10.04 -12.32
N GLY A 26 -2.50 9.14 -11.82
CA GLY A 26 -2.50 8.78 -10.41
C GLY A 26 -1.11 8.66 -9.82
N GLY A 27 -1.05 8.66 -8.50
CA GLY A 27 0.19 8.51 -7.77
C GLY A 27 -0.02 7.75 -6.48
N TRP A 28 1.08 7.25 -5.95
CA TRP A 28 1.09 6.58 -4.66
C TRP A 28 2.24 7.14 -3.83
N GLY A 29 2.06 7.09 -2.52
CA GLY A 29 3.08 7.54 -1.59
C GLY A 29 3.20 6.60 -0.41
N ALA A 30 4.40 6.50 0.11
CA ALA A 30 4.67 5.67 1.28
C ALA A 30 5.75 6.30 2.14
N LEU A 31 5.53 6.30 3.45
CA LEU A 31 6.51 6.67 4.44
C LEU A 31 6.93 5.42 5.17
N LEU A 32 8.23 5.16 5.23
CA LEU A 32 8.79 4.02 5.93
C LEU A 32 9.54 4.54 7.15
N ARG A 33 9.28 3.93 8.29
CA ARG A 33 9.94 4.31 9.53
C ARG A 33 10.56 3.09 10.20
N PHE A 34 11.84 3.18 10.50
CA PHE A 34 12.56 2.14 11.20
C PHE A 34 13.42 2.84 12.27
N GLY A 35 12.98 2.73 13.53
CA GLY A 35 13.64 3.46 14.61
C GLY A 35 13.56 4.96 14.36
N ASP A 36 14.73 5.61 14.34
CA ASP A 36 14.82 7.05 14.09
C ASP A 36 14.95 7.38 12.60
N HIS A 37 14.97 6.37 11.74
CA HIS A 37 15.15 6.59 10.32
C HIS A 37 13.82 6.62 9.62
N GLU A 38 13.65 7.60 8.72
CA GLU A 38 12.48 7.68 7.86
C GLU A 38 12.91 7.74 6.41
N LYS A 39 12.13 7.10 5.55
CA LYS A 39 12.37 7.12 4.12
C LYS A 39 11.03 7.32 3.43
N SER A 40 11.02 8.16 2.41
CA SER A 40 9.83 8.43 1.62
C SER A 40 9.97 7.79 0.25
N LEU A 41 8.88 7.21 -0.24
CA LEU A 41 8.80 6.65 -1.58
C LEU A 41 7.56 7.20 -2.25
N TRP A 42 7.62 7.41 -3.56
CA TRP A 42 6.44 7.80 -4.33
C TRP A 42 6.62 7.39 -5.78
N GLY A 43 5.50 7.21 -6.45
CA GLY A 43 5.50 6.85 -7.86
C GLY A 43 4.20 7.24 -8.50
N SER A 44 4.15 7.19 -9.84
CA SER A 44 3.00 7.65 -10.58
C SER A 44 2.71 6.74 -11.77
N ASP A 45 1.49 6.90 -12.30
CA ASP A 45 1.04 6.20 -13.50
C ASP A 45 0.15 7.18 -14.26
N ALA A 46 0.37 7.30 -15.57
CA ALA A 46 -0.36 8.26 -16.39
C ALA A 46 -1.83 7.90 -16.56
N ASP A 47 -2.18 6.63 -16.44
CA ASP A 47 -3.55 6.16 -16.64
C ASP A 47 -3.85 5.00 -15.69
N THR A 48 -4.50 5.32 -14.59
CA THR A 48 -4.74 4.35 -13.53
C THR A 48 -6.03 4.70 -12.78
N THR A 49 -6.25 4.05 -11.64
CA THR A 49 -7.40 4.31 -10.78
C THR A 49 -6.94 4.51 -9.35
N ASN A 50 -7.80 5.11 -8.54
CA ASN A 50 -7.49 5.32 -7.13
C ASN A 50 -7.20 3.99 -6.43
N ASN A 51 -8.02 2.96 -6.70
CA ASN A 51 -7.84 1.65 -6.06
C ASN A 51 -6.50 1.01 -6.43
N ARG A 52 -6.08 1.14 -7.69
CA ARG A 52 -4.78 0.61 -8.09
C ARG A 52 -3.64 1.33 -7.38
N MET A 53 -3.75 2.64 -7.22
CA MET A 53 -2.71 3.42 -6.53
C MET A 53 -2.64 3.08 -5.05
N GLU A 54 -3.77 2.81 -4.40
CA GLU A 54 -3.78 2.36 -3.02
C GLU A 54 -3.05 1.02 -2.87
N LEU A 55 -3.31 0.10 -3.79
CA LEU A 55 -2.61 -1.19 -3.80
C LEU A 55 -1.12 -1.03 -4.07
N MET A 56 -0.77 -0.18 -5.06
CA MET A 56 0.64 0.05 -5.42
C MET A 56 1.43 0.62 -4.24
N ALA A 57 0.83 1.53 -3.48
CA ALA A 57 1.51 2.10 -2.33
C ALA A 57 1.91 1.01 -1.33
N ALA A 58 0.99 0.10 -1.01
CA ALA A 58 1.27 -0.98 -0.08
C ALA A 58 2.32 -1.95 -0.64
N ILE A 59 2.19 -2.31 -1.92
CA ILE A 59 3.10 -3.23 -2.57
C ILE A 59 4.53 -2.67 -2.58
N GLU A 60 4.69 -1.43 -3.03
CA GLU A 60 6.01 -0.83 -3.17
C GLU A 60 6.66 -0.57 -1.82
N ALA A 61 5.85 -0.20 -0.81
CA ALA A 61 6.38 -0.03 0.54
C ALA A 61 6.93 -1.35 1.09
N LEU A 62 6.20 -2.44 0.93
CA LEU A 62 6.65 -3.75 1.39
C LEU A 62 7.88 -4.23 0.60
N ARG A 63 7.90 -3.99 -0.71
CA ARG A 63 9.04 -4.37 -1.54
C ARG A 63 10.33 -3.64 -1.17
N ALA A 64 10.20 -2.43 -0.65
CA ALA A 64 11.37 -1.64 -0.28
C ALA A 64 12.10 -2.21 0.93
N ILE A 65 11.45 -3.08 1.69
CA ILE A 65 12.07 -3.75 2.81
C ILE A 65 12.79 -4.99 2.26
N ASN A 66 14.11 -5.01 2.35
CA ASN A 66 14.91 -6.02 1.65
C ASN A 66 15.15 -7.32 2.44
N ARG A 67 14.54 -7.46 3.60
CA ARG A 67 14.61 -8.70 4.38
C ARG A 67 13.29 -8.90 5.12
N PRO A 68 12.94 -10.13 5.53
CA PRO A 68 11.71 -10.35 6.27
C PRO A 68 11.70 -9.58 7.59
N CYS A 69 10.60 -8.90 7.87
CA CYS A 69 10.46 -8.06 9.05
C CYS A 69 9.05 -8.16 9.61
N THR A 70 8.92 -7.77 10.87
CA THR A 70 7.61 -7.46 11.45
C THR A 70 7.23 -6.06 10.98
N VAL A 71 6.07 -5.91 10.36
CA VAL A 71 5.64 -4.67 9.74
C VAL A 71 4.28 -4.28 10.28
N ILE A 72 4.12 -2.99 10.62
CA ILE A 72 2.81 -2.41 10.88
C ILE A 72 2.51 -1.48 9.69
N LEU A 73 1.51 -1.81 8.90
CA LEU A 73 1.14 -1.03 7.73
C LEU A 73 -0.15 -0.28 8.01
N THR A 74 -0.08 1.04 8.00
CA THR A 74 -1.22 1.92 8.27
C THR A 74 -1.73 2.51 6.96
N THR A 75 -3.02 2.38 6.71
CA THR A 75 -3.67 2.94 5.52
C THR A 75 -5.10 3.33 5.84
N ASP A 76 -5.64 4.28 5.09
CA ASP A 76 -7.05 4.65 5.20
C ASP A 76 -7.90 4.03 4.08
N SER A 77 -7.32 3.22 3.22
CA SER A 77 -8.03 2.65 2.08
C SER A 77 -9.02 1.57 2.50
N GLN A 78 -10.30 1.84 2.33
CA GLN A 78 -11.33 0.85 2.57
C GLN A 78 -11.24 -0.31 1.58
N TYR A 79 -10.84 -0.02 0.36
CA TYR A 79 -10.68 -1.04 -0.67
C TYR A 79 -9.61 -2.06 -0.28
N VAL A 80 -8.44 -1.58 0.16
CA VAL A 80 -7.37 -2.48 0.63
C VAL A 80 -7.83 -3.25 1.86
N ARG A 81 -8.50 -2.56 2.79
CA ARG A 81 -9.01 -3.20 3.99
C ARG A 81 -9.96 -4.34 3.67
N ARG A 82 -10.95 -4.10 2.83
CA ARG A 82 -11.94 -5.12 2.51
C ARG A 82 -11.31 -6.28 1.76
N GLY A 83 -10.40 -6.00 0.87
CA GLY A 83 -9.70 -7.06 0.15
C GLY A 83 -8.92 -7.96 1.08
N MET A 84 -8.15 -7.37 1.98
CA MET A 84 -7.30 -8.15 2.88
C MET A 84 -8.09 -8.87 3.97
N THR A 85 -9.19 -8.31 4.44
CA THR A 85 -9.93 -8.89 5.57
C THR A 85 -11.13 -9.75 5.13
N GLU A 86 -11.67 -9.52 3.93
CA GLU A 86 -12.90 -10.21 3.52
C GLU A 86 -12.74 -11.01 2.24
N TRP A 87 -12.05 -10.47 1.22
CA TRP A 87 -12.11 -11.04 -0.12
C TRP A 87 -10.97 -12.00 -0.44
N LEU A 88 -9.79 -11.75 0.10
CA LEU A 88 -8.57 -12.43 -0.31
C LEU A 88 -8.65 -13.96 -0.14
N SER A 89 -9.15 -14.43 0.98
CA SER A 89 -9.22 -15.88 1.24
C SER A 89 -10.16 -16.56 0.24
N ARG A 90 -11.26 -15.89 -0.10
CA ARG A 90 -12.20 -16.41 -1.08
C ARG A 90 -11.59 -16.46 -2.47
N TRP A 91 -10.89 -15.41 -2.87
CA TRP A 91 -10.22 -15.37 -4.16
C TRP A 91 -9.17 -16.46 -4.28
N ARG A 92 -8.39 -16.66 -3.22
CA ARG A 92 -7.36 -17.71 -3.25
C ARG A 92 -7.98 -19.09 -3.39
N ALA A 93 -9.07 -19.36 -2.69
CA ALA A 93 -9.75 -20.63 -2.77
C ALA A 93 -10.38 -20.85 -4.15
N ASN A 94 -10.67 -19.78 -4.89
CA ASN A 94 -11.36 -19.80 -6.16
C ASN A 94 -10.44 -19.49 -7.34
N ASN A 95 -9.16 -19.73 -7.20
CA ASN A 95 -8.15 -19.49 -8.25
C ASN A 95 -8.17 -18.05 -8.78
N TRP A 96 -8.41 -17.09 -7.88
CA TRP A 96 -8.42 -15.65 -8.21
C TRP A 96 -9.49 -15.29 -9.25
N LYS A 97 -10.60 -16.01 -9.19
CA LYS A 97 -11.73 -15.76 -10.09
C LYS A 97 -12.97 -15.43 -9.28
N THR A 98 -13.85 -14.63 -9.90
CA THR A 98 -15.14 -14.31 -9.33
C THR A 98 -16.08 -15.50 -9.44
N ALA A 99 -17.27 -15.39 -8.86
CA ALA A 99 -18.30 -16.42 -8.97
C ALA A 99 -18.65 -16.71 -10.42
N ASN A 100 -18.52 -15.71 -11.31
CA ASN A 100 -18.79 -15.88 -12.73
C ASN A 100 -17.58 -16.38 -13.51
N LYS A 101 -16.56 -16.86 -12.83
CA LYS A 101 -15.34 -17.43 -13.41
C LYS A 101 -14.51 -16.39 -14.19
N LYS A 102 -14.70 -15.12 -13.91
CA LYS A 102 -13.88 -14.04 -14.51
C LYS A 102 -12.74 -13.68 -13.55
N PRO A 103 -11.60 -13.19 -14.07
CA PRO A 103 -10.53 -12.76 -13.18
C PRO A 103 -11.01 -11.69 -12.21
N VAL A 104 -10.49 -11.74 -11.00
CA VAL A 104 -10.76 -10.72 -9.99
C VAL A 104 -10.23 -9.39 -10.51
N LYS A 105 -10.98 -8.30 -10.29
CA LYS A 105 -10.53 -6.97 -10.70
C LYS A 105 -9.24 -6.61 -9.98
N ASN A 106 -8.28 -6.04 -10.70
CA ASN A 106 -6.95 -5.70 -10.19
C ASN A 106 -6.21 -6.92 -9.67
N VAL A 107 -6.45 -8.09 -10.26
CA VAL A 107 -5.87 -9.34 -9.79
C VAL A 107 -4.35 -9.30 -9.78
N ASP A 108 -3.74 -8.62 -10.75
CA ASP A 108 -2.28 -8.48 -10.81
C ASP A 108 -1.73 -7.85 -9.54
N LEU A 109 -2.37 -6.79 -9.07
CA LEU A 109 -1.91 -6.08 -7.86
C LEU A 109 -2.29 -6.83 -6.59
N TRP A 110 -3.47 -7.46 -6.55
CA TRP A 110 -3.84 -8.24 -5.38
C TRP A 110 -2.90 -9.43 -5.18
N GLN A 111 -2.51 -10.09 -6.27
CA GLN A 111 -1.56 -11.20 -6.17
C GLN A 111 -0.19 -10.71 -5.73
N ALA A 112 0.27 -9.57 -6.27
CA ALA A 112 1.54 -8.99 -5.87
C ALA A 112 1.53 -8.62 -4.39
N LEU A 113 0.46 -8.02 -3.91
CA LEU A 113 0.34 -7.66 -2.50
C LEU A 113 0.35 -8.91 -1.62
N TYR A 114 -0.38 -9.94 -2.01
CA TYR A 114 -0.41 -11.18 -1.26
C TYR A 114 0.99 -11.79 -1.14
N GLU A 115 1.76 -11.81 -2.24
CA GLU A 115 3.12 -12.34 -2.19
C GLU A 115 4.01 -11.54 -1.25
N GLU A 116 3.87 -10.22 -1.24
CA GLU A 116 4.66 -9.39 -0.33
C GLU A 116 4.28 -9.62 1.12
N THR A 117 3.00 -9.83 1.42
CA THR A 117 2.59 -10.09 2.81
C THR A 117 3.09 -11.45 3.30
N LYS A 118 3.43 -12.36 2.40
CA LYS A 118 4.01 -13.65 2.80
C LYS A 118 5.48 -13.51 3.19
N ARG A 119 6.17 -12.49 2.71
CA ARG A 119 7.58 -12.27 3.05
C ARG A 119 7.75 -11.67 4.43
N HIS A 120 6.72 -11.03 4.96
CA HIS A 120 6.79 -10.29 6.22
C HIS A 120 5.68 -10.71 7.16
N ASP A 121 5.83 -10.38 8.43
CA ASP A 121 4.75 -10.52 9.40
C ASP A 121 4.04 -9.17 9.46
N VAL A 122 2.96 -9.02 8.69
CA VAL A 122 2.29 -7.74 8.50
C VAL A 122 1.06 -7.64 9.39
N THR A 123 1.03 -6.59 10.20
CA THR A 123 -0.15 -6.19 10.96
C THR A 123 -0.73 -4.95 10.28
N TRP A 124 -1.98 -5.01 9.91
CA TRP A 124 -2.67 -3.91 9.25
C TRP A 124 -3.29 -2.99 10.29
N ARG A 125 -3.11 -1.70 10.11
CA ARG A 125 -3.74 -0.68 10.96
C ARG A 125 -4.59 0.21 10.07
N TRP A 126 -5.89 0.24 10.35
CA TRP A 126 -6.82 1.00 9.54
C TRP A 126 -7.13 2.31 10.25
N VAL A 127 -7.00 3.44 9.52
CA VAL A 127 -7.30 4.76 10.05
C VAL A 127 -8.36 5.42 9.17
N LYS A 128 -9.03 6.43 9.72
CA LYS A 128 -9.95 7.23 8.93
C LYS A 128 -9.16 8.24 8.12
N GLY A 129 -9.47 8.36 6.85
CA GLY A 129 -8.81 9.33 6.00
C GLY A 129 -9.01 10.74 6.52
N HIS A 130 -7.97 11.56 6.39
CA HIS A 130 -8.00 13.00 6.74
C HIS A 130 -8.40 13.27 8.18
N SER A 131 -8.05 12.39 9.09
CA SER A 131 -8.39 12.56 10.50
C SER A 131 -7.27 13.21 11.31
N GLY A 132 -6.39 13.96 10.65
CA GLY A 132 -5.29 14.65 11.32
C GLY A 132 -4.10 13.77 11.63
N HIS A 133 -4.03 12.61 11.04
CA HIS A 133 -2.91 11.68 11.25
C HIS A 133 -1.71 12.15 10.42
N ARG A 134 -0.66 12.62 11.09
CA ARG A 134 0.49 13.25 10.42
C ARG A 134 1.11 12.37 9.33
N GLU A 135 1.39 11.13 9.68
CA GLU A 135 2.06 10.23 8.72
C GLU A 135 1.18 9.90 7.54
N ASN A 136 -0.12 9.80 7.78
CA ASN A 136 -1.06 9.53 6.68
C ASN A 136 -1.15 10.72 5.74
N GLU A 137 -1.11 11.93 6.31
CA GLU A 137 -1.10 13.15 5.50
C GLU A 137 0.19 13.25 4.68
N MET A 138 1.32 12.81 5.25
CA MET A 138 2.57 12.79 4.51
C MET A 138 2.51 11.84 3.33
N ALA A 139 1.93 10.66 3.51
CA ALA A 139 1.77 9.71 2.42
C ALA A 139 0.87 10.29 1.32
N ASP A 140 -0.21 11.00 1.71
CA ASP A 140 -1.09 11.66 0.76
C ASP A 140 -0.35 12.72 -0.04
N GLU A 141 0.46 13.54 0.64
CA GLU A 141 1.27 14.56 -0.03
C GLU A 141 2.24 13.95 -1.02
N LEU A 142 2.87 12.82 -0.66
CA LEU A 142 3.78 12.13 -1.57
C LEU A 142 3.05 11.61 -2.81
N ALA A 143 1.85 11.08 -2.64
CA ALA A 143 1.06 10.60 -3.77
C ALA A 143 0.73 11.74 -4.73
N ASN A 144 0.33 12.89 -4.20
CA ASN A 144 0.01 14.05 -5.02
C ASN A 144 1.26 14.67 -5.66
N ARG A 145 2.37 14.67 -4.94
CA ARG A 145 3.64 15.12 -5.48
C ARG A 145 4.06 14.26 -6.69
N ALA A 146 3.84 12.96 -6.61
CA ALA A 146 4.16 12.07 -7.71
C ALA A 146 3.37 12.45 -8.97
N ILE A 147 2.08 12.76 -8.81
CA ILE A 147 1.25 13.18 -9.94
C ILE A 147 1.74 14.50 -10.49
N ASP A 148 2.00 15.47 -9.62
CA ASP A 148 2.47 16.81 -10.05
C ASP A 148 3.78 16.69 -10.83
N GLU A 149 4.72 15.89 -10.35
CA GLU A 149 6.00 15.71 -11.03
C GLU A 149 5.82 15.05 -12.39
N MET A 150 4.95 14.06 -12.49
CA MET A 150 4.68 13.41 -13.75
C MET A 150 4.06 14.37 -14.77
N LEU A 151 3.08 15.15 -14.32
CA LEU A 151 2.39 16.08 -15.22
C LEU A 151 3.27 17.27 -15.63
N ALA A 152 4.27 17.61 -14.82
CA ALA A 152 5.20 18.69 -15.14
C ALA A 152 6.36 18.23 -16.03
N ALA A 153 6.53 16.91 -16.22
CA ALA A 153 7.63 16.40 -17.02
C ALA A 153 7.45 16.76 -18.51
N PRO A 154 8.53 17.12 -19.22
CA PRO A 154 8.45 17.47 -20.64
C PRO A 154 8.14 16.27 -21.53
#